data_61e77449334be073230c35714ce249b7
#
_entry.id   61e77449334be073230c35714ce249b7
#
_cell.length_a   1.000
_cell.length_b   1.000
_cell.length_c   1.000
_cell.angle_alpha   90.00
_cell.angle_beta   90.00
_cell.angle_gamma   90.00
#
_symmetry.space_group_name_H-M   'P 1'
#
loop_
_entity.id
_entity.type
_entity.pdbx_description
1 polymer ?
#
loop_
_entity_poly.entity_id
_entity_poly.type
_entity_poly.pdbx_seq_one_letter_code
_entity_poly.pdbx_strand_id
1 'polypeptide(L)'
;MNRMDNKRTLWAWAMYDFANSAFTTLVVTFIYGTFFTKVIAPDEILGTKWWSWAISITAIVVSLLSPVLGALSDVGGYRKWIMMLSTWVCVAATALLYFPQEGQVLVALLLFVIANISFEFGTVFCNAYLPEIASKERIGRASGFAWALGYIGGLIALALALVLLVQPEIPAFGFSTEGGENIRATNLLVALWFLLFSIPTFIWVKDRKPQKGALRKSVTSSFQRLFQTFQELKNYKKVGRFLLARLVYNDALVTIFAFGGIYAAGVVGFTFEEIMLLGIVLNITAGLGAFLMGYLDDSKGSQRTVQWSILFLAAACLIGFAAPIIPTWFDGVTWLTPKLVFWVAAILIGFFSGPNQSASRSLMAHFTPAEKRNEFFGFYAFSGKATSFLGPLLFGWVTVVFETQQAGILVVLMLFVLGYFLLKRL
;
A
#
# COMPACT_ATOMS: atom_id res chain seq x y z
N MET A 1 31.51 12.72 8.46
CA MET A 1 30.56 11.84 9.17
C MET A 1 29.69 11.19 8.12
N ASN A 2 29.79 9.87 7.95
CA ASN A 2 29.07 9.11 6.92
C ASN A 2 27.57 9.31 7.12
N ARG A 3 26.86 9.84 6.12
CA ARG A 3 25.41 10.12 6.19
C ARG A 3 24.58 8.83 6.18
N MET A 4 25.13 7.76 5.64
CA MET A 4 24.48 6.44 5.59
C MET A 4 24.47 5.80 6.96
N ASP A 5 23.39 5.06 7.28
CA ASP A 5 23.16 4.33 8.53
C ASP A 5 23.09 5.21 9.79
N ASN A 6 22.83 6.52 9.63
CA ASN A 6 22.55 7.36 10.80
C ASN A 6 21.18 6.98 11.39
N LYS A 7 21.20 6.42 12.59
CA LYS A 7 20.02 5.93 13.31
C LYS A 7 18.90 6.97 13.40
N ARG A 8 19.24 8.24 13.65
CA ARG A 8 18.27 9.33 13.74
C ARG A 8 17.59 9.62 12.41
N THR A 9 18.36 9.64 11.32
CA THR A 9 17.84 9.88 9.97
C THR A 9 16.98 8.71 9.52
N LEU A 10 17.41 7.47 9.79
CA LEU A 10 16.67 6.26 9.46
C LEU A 10 15.34 6.20 10.22
N TRP A 11 15.37 6.46 11.53
CA TRP A 11 14.16 6.50 12.35
C TRP A 11 13.20 7.60 11.86
N ALA A 12 13.71 8.80 11.61
CA ALA A 12 12.91 9.90 11.12
C ALA A 12 12.27 9.63 9.76
N TRP A 13 12.99 8.94 8.87
CA TRP A 13 12.45 8.51 7.58
C TRP A 13 11.36 7.43 7.75
N ALA A 14 11.59 6.45 8.61
CA ALA A 14 10.62 5.39 8.89
C ALA A 14 9.34 5.93 9.57
N MET A 15 9.44 7.04 10.32
CA MET A 15 8.27 7.73 10.88
C MET A 15 7.31 8.26 9.82
N TYR A 16 7.75 8.42 8.57
CA TYR A 16 6.84 8.76 7.49
C TYR A 16 5.87 7.62 7.17
N ASP A 17 6.35 6.36 7.16
CA ASP A 17 5.49 5.19 6.97
C ASP A 17 4.52 5.02 8.17
N PHE A 18 4.99 5.27 9.40
CA PHE A 18 4.13 5.31 10.60
C PHE A 18 3.03 6.36 10.48
N ALA A 19 3.37 7.54 10.00
CA ALA A 19 2.45 8.68 9.89
C ALA A 19 1.39 8.45 8.79
N ASN A 20 1.81 8.03 7.61
CA ASN A 20 0.95 7.94 6.44
C ASN A 20 0.03 6.71 6.44
N SER A 21 0.37 5.66 7.19
CA SER A 21 -0.42 4.43 7.25
C SER A 21 -1.80 4.62 7.88
N ALA A 22 -1.98 5.65 8.72
CA ALA A 22 -3.30 6.01 9.22
C ALA A 22 -4.27 6.36 8.09
N PHE A 23 -3.80 7.05 7.04
CA PHE A 23 -4.64 7.41 5.90
C PHE A 23 -5.13 6.17 5.15
N THR A 24 -4.24 5.26 4.79
CA THR A 24 -4.64 4.02 4.08
C THR A 24 -5.55 3.15 4.93
N THR A 25 -5.27 3.04 6.23
CA THR A 25 -6.03 2.19 7.13
C THR A 25 -7.44 2.75 7.39
N LEU A 26 -7.55 4.01 7.80
CA LEU A 26 -8.84 4.58 8.23
C LEU A 26 -9.65 5.14 7.06
N VAL A 27 -9.00 5.89 6.15
CA VAL A 27 -9.73 6.58 5.07
C VAL A 27 -9.99 5.64 3.90
N VAL A 28 -8.94 4.95 3.42
CA VAL A 28 -9.06 4.13 2.20
C VAL A 28 -9.75 2.81 2.48
N THR A 29 -9.41 2.13 3.60
CA THR A 29 -9.75 0.72 3.79
C THR A 29 -10.94 0.50 4.72
N PHE A 30 -10.91 1.00 5.97
CA PHE A 30 -11.84 0.50 6.99
C PHE A 30 -12.99 1.44 7.33
N ILE A 31 -12.79 2.74 7.47
CA ILE A 31 -13.79 3.62 8.05
C ILE A 31 -14.46 4.51 7.01
N TYR A 32 -13.72 5.46 6.42
CA TYR A 32 -14.34 6.48 5.57
C TYR A 32 -14.90 5.92 4.26
N GLY A 33 -14.21 4.97 3.62
CA GLY A 33 -14.71 4.30 2.42
C GLY A 33 -16.06 3.61 2.67
N THR A 34 -16.20 2.93 3.82
CA THR A 34 -17.47 2.30 4.23
C THR A 34 -18.54 3.35 4.55
N PHE A 35 -18.17 4.42 5.24
CA PHE A 35 -19.10 5.53 5.53
C PHE A 35 -19.58 6.22 4.25
N PHE A 36 -18.68 6.46 3.30
CA PHE A 36 -19.03 7.02 2.00
C PHE A 36 -20.07 6.16 1.28
N THR A 37 -19.85 4.84 1.21
CA THR A 37 -20.74 3.94 0.46
C THR A 37 -22.11 3.76 1.12
N LYS A 38 -22.16 3.79 2.45
CA LYS A 38 -23.41 3.50 3.21
C LYS A 38 -24.21 4.74 3.59
N VAL A 39 -23.57 5.91 3.70
CA VAL A 39 -24.21 7.12 4.26
C VAL A 39 -24.14 8.29 3.29
N ILE A 40 -23.00 8.57 2.66
CA ILE A 40 -22.88 9.75 1.77
C ILE A 40 -23.53 9.47 0.41
N ALA A 41 -23.34 8.27 -0.14
CA ALA A 41 -23.94 7.86 -1.40
C ALA A 41 -25.43 7.54 -1.24
N PRO A 42 -26.24 7.71 -2.31
CA PRO A 42 -27.69 7.44 -2.27
C PRO A 42 -28.02 5.97 -1.98
N ASP A 43 -27.17 5.07 -2.41
CA ASP A 43 -27.24 3.64 -2.13
C ASP A 43 -25.84 3.00 -2.14
N GLU A 44 -25.73 1.83 -1.55
CA GLU A 44 -24.44 1.13 -1.37
C GLU A 44 -23.81 0.66 -2.70
N ILE A 45 -24.62 0.35 -3.70
CA ILE A 45 -24.15 -0.13 -5.02
C ILE A 45 -23.51 1.03 -5.80
N LEU A 46 -24.21 2.17 -5.89
CA LEU A 46 -23.68 3.38 -6.52
C LEU A 46 -22.47 3.93 -5.75
N GLY A 47 -22.53 3.92 -4.42
CA GLY A 47 -21.42 4.31 -3.56
C GLY A 47 -20.17 3.50 -3.83
N THR A 48 -20.30 2.18 -3.88
CA THR A 48 -19.20 1.26 -4.20
C THR A 48 -18.64 1.53 -5.61
N LYS A 49 -19.50 1.74 -6.59
CA LYS A 49 -19.11 2.07 -7.97
C LYS A 49 -18.31 3.37 -8.02
N TRP A 50 -18.78 4.44 -7.40
CA TRP A 50 -18.10 5.74 -7.43
C TRP A 50 -16.80 5.74 -6.62
N TRP A 51 -16.75 5.03 -5.49
CA TRP A 51 -15.52 4.84 -4.71
C TRP A 51 -14.46 4.10 -5.53
N SER A 52 -14.85 3.05 -6.23
CA SER A 52 -13.95 2.31 -7.13
C SER A 52 -13.43 3.17 -8.27
N TRP A 53 -14.26 4.07 -8.83
CA TRP A 53 -13.81 5.04 -9.82
C TRP A 53 -12.81 6.04 -9.27
N ALA A 54 -13.03 6.54 -8.05
CA ALA A 54 -12.10 7.46 -7.39
C ALA A 54 -10.72 6.82 -7.15
N ILE A 55 -10.69 5.57 -6.70
CA ILE A 55 -9.45 4.79 -6.57
C ILE A 55 -8.79 4.59 -7.94
N SER A 56 -9.57 4.25 -8.97
CA SER A 56 -9.05 4.03 -10.32
C SER A 56 -8.48 5.30 -10.94
N ILE A 57 -9.15 6.45 -10.77
CA ILE A 57 -8.65 7.76 -11.20
C ILE A 57 -7.33 8.08 -10.51
N THR A 58 -7.26 7.87 -9.20
CA THR A 58 -6.01 8.03 -8.45
C THR A 58 -4.89 7.15 -9.03
N ALA A 59 -5.17 5.87 -9.26
CA ALA A 59 -4.19 4.93 -9.80
C ALA A 59 -3.66 5.36 -11.19
N ILE A 60 -4.55 5.81 -12.07
CA ILE A 60 -4.19 6.32 -13.41
C ILE A 60 -3.32 7.58 -13.30
N VAL A 61 -3.76 8.57 -12.53
CA VAL A 61 -3.03 9.84 -12.36
C VAL A 61 -1.64 9.59 -11.76
N VAL A 62 -1.56 8.79 -10.70
CA VAL A 62 -0.29 8.45 -10.05
C VAL A 62 0.61 7.67 -10.98
N SER A 63 0.10 6.69 -11.71
CA SER A 63 0.88 5.92 -12.69
C SER A 63 1.52 6.81 -13.75
N LEU A 64 0.74 7.72 -14.32
CA LEU A 64 1.23 8.59 -15.41
C LEU A 64 2.16 9.69 -14.91
N LEU A 65 1.87 10.30 -13.76
CA LEU A 65 2.60 11.47 -13.29
C LEU A 65 3.81 11.14 -12.40
N SER A 66 3.85 9.97 -11.72
CA SER A 66 4.96 9.66 -10.82
C SER A 66 6.33 9.63 -11.51
N PRO A 67 6.52 9.01 -12.69
CA PRO A 67 7.80 9.07 -13.39
C PRO A 67 8.17 10.50 -13.82
N VAL A 68 7.17 11.31 -14.25
CA VAL A 68 7.36 12.70 -14.67
C VAL A 68 7.85 13.57 -13.51
N LEU A 69 7.13 13.51 -12.38
CA LEU A 69 7.49 14.24 -11.17
C LEU A 69 8.83 13.75 -10.59
N GLY A 70 9.10 12.45 -10.71
CA GLY A 70 10.38 11.86 -10.33
C GLY A 70 11.54 12.46 -11.12
N ALA A 71 11.44 12.48 -12.45
CA ALA A 71 12.46 13.07 -13.33
C ALA A 71 12.64 14.57 -13.08
N LEU A 72 11.53 15.31 -12.86
CA LEU A 72 11.57 16.73 -12.52
C LEU A 72 12.33 16.97 -11.20
N SER A 73 12.08 16.11 -10.22
CA SER A 73 12.71 16.17 -8.90
C SER A 73 14.20 15.85 -8.93
N ASP A 74 14.64 14.88 -9.75
CA ASP A 74 16.06 14.53 -9.90
C ASP A 74 16.88 15.66 -10.52
N VAL A 75 16.31 16.39 -11.49
CA VAL A 75 16.98 17.52 -12.14
C VAL A 75 17.06 18.75 -11.24
N GLY A 76 15.98 19.06 -10.54
CA GLY A 76 15.82 20.33 -9.81
C GLY A 76 16.19 20.28 -8.33
N GLY A 77 16.36 19.09 -7.73
CA GLY A 77 16.54 18.95 -6.28
C GLY A 77 15.29 19.29 -5.49
N TYR A 78 14.10 19.10 -6.07
CA TYR A 78 12.81 19.47 -5.46
C TYR A 78 12.14 18.35 -4.68
N ARG A 79 12.79 17.19 -4.48
CA ARG A 79 12.19 15.99 -3.86
C ARG A 79 11.53 16.29 -2.53
N LYS A 80 12.24 16.94 -1.60
CA LYS A 80 11.71 17.27 -0.28
C LYS A 80 10.53 18.23 -0.35
N TRP A 81 10.58 19.22 -1.25
CA TRP A 81 9.49 20.17 -1.45
C TRP A 81 8.24 19.49 -1.98
N ILE A 82 8.38 18.62 -2.98
CA ILE A 82 7.24 17.88 -3.54
C ILE A 82 6.66 16.95 -2.49
N MET A 83 7.50 16.21 -1.74
CA MET A 83 7.05 15.35 -0.65
C MET A 83 6.30 16.13 0.43
N MET A 84 6.83 17.29 0.85
CA MET A 84 6.22 18.14 1.87
C MET A 84 4.89 18.73 1.38
N LEU A 85 4.85 19.27 0.16
CA LEU A 85 3.62 19.79 -0.45
C LEU A 85 2.56 18.70 -0.57
N SER A 86 2.94 17.52 -1.06
CA SER A 86 2.04 16.36 -1.16
C SER A 86 1.50 15.95 0.21
N THR A 87 2.34 15.94 1.24
CA THR A 87 1.91 15.64 2.60
C THR A 87 0.89 16.68 3.11
N TRP A 88 1.17 17.97 2.92
CA TRP A 88 0.27 19.03 3.39
C TRP A 88 -1.07 19.04 2.65
N VAL A 89 -1.05 18.82 1.32
CA VAL A 89 -2.28 18.71 0.53
C VAL A 89 -3.08 17.47 0.96
N CYS A 90 -2.43 16.34 1.21
CA CYS A 90 -3.09 15.15 1.73
C CYS A 90 -3.73 15.43 3.09
N VAL A 91 -2.98 16.02 4.03
CA VAL A 91 -3.47 16.37 5.38
C VAL A 91 -4.66 17.33 5.30
N ALA A 92 -4.56 18.38 4.50
CA ALA A 92 -5.64 19.38 4.35
C ALA A 92 -6.89 18.75 3.72
N ALA A 93 -6.74 18.00 2.62
CA ALA A 93 -7.86 17.35 1.96
C ALA A 93 -8.51 16.28 2.87
N THR A 94 -7.70 15.54 3.65
CA THR A 94 -8.20 14.56 4.63
C THR A 94 -8.98 15.26 5.75
N ALA A 95 -8.48 16.39 6.28
CA ALA A 95 -9.23 17.16 7.28
C ALA A 95 -10.55 17.68 6.71
N LEU A 96 -10.57 18.12 5.45
CA LEU A 96 -11.77 18.59 4.77
C LEU A 96 -12.81 17.48 4.53
N LEU A 97 -12.41 16.19 4.53
CA LEU A 97 -13.34 15.05 4.48
C LEU A 97 -14.27 14.96 5.71
N TYR A 98 -14.03 15.76 6.75
CA TYR A 98 -14.96 15.92 7.86
C TYR A 98 -16.27 16.59 7.46
N PHE A 99 -16.28 17.50 6.49
CA PHE A 99 -17.45 18.33 6.15
C PHE A 99 -18.50 17.62 5.29
N PRO A 100 -18.18 16.80 4.27
CA PRO A 100 -19.21 16.20 3.42
C PRO A 100 -20.19 15.33 4.22
N GLN A 101 -21.49 15.58 3.96
CA GLN A 101 -22.63 14.89 4.56
C GLN A 101 -23.38 14.07 3.49
N GLU A 102 -24.44 13.41 3.89
CA GLU A 102 -25.33 12.67 3.01
C GLU A 102 -25.70 13.47 1.75
N GLY A 103 -25.60 12.85 0.58
CA GLY A 103 -25.85 13.47 -0.73
C GLY A 103 -24.71 14.32 -1.29
N GLN A 104 -23.68 14.69 -0.51
CA GLN A 104 -22.54 15.51 -0.98
C GLN A 104 -21.42 14.65 -1.63
N VAL A 105 -21.84 13.73 -2.51
CA VAL A 105 -21.00 12.70 -3.14
C VAL A 105 -19.82 13.31 -3.89
N LEU A 106 -20.06 14.31 -4.75
CA LEU A 106 -19.00 14.89 -5.59
C LEU A 106 -17.89 15.53 -4.75
N VAL A 107 -18.27 16.28 -3.71
CA VAL A 107 -17.29 16.94 -2.81
C VAL A 107 -16.46 15.91 -2.09
N ALA A 108 -17.07 14.86 -1.54
CA ALA A 108 -16.39 13.76 -0.87
C ALA A 108 -15.39 13.05 -1.79
N LEU A 109 -15.81 12.71 -3.02
CA LEU A 109 -14.95 12.05 -4.00
C LEU A 109 -13.79 12.91 -4.47
N LEU A 110 -14.03 14.21 -4.74
CA LEU A 110 -12.95 15.13 -5.14
C LEU A 110 -11.91 15.29 -4.04
N LEU A 111 -12.33 15.49 -2.80
CA LEU A 111 -11.42 15.58 -1.65
C LEU A 111 -10.64 14.28 -1.44
N PHE A 112 -11.31 13.13 -1.56
CA PHE A 112 -10.66 11.84 -1.46
C PHE A 112 -9.62 11.63 -2.58
N VAL A 113 -9.95 11.92 -3.83
CA VAL A 113 -9.02 11.76 -4.97
C VAL A 113 -7.80 12.67 -4.79
N ILE A 114 -8.00 13.94 -4.37
CA ILE A 114 -6.89 14.87 -4.09
C ILE A 114 -6.02 14.33 -2.95
N ALA A 115 -6.62 13.89 -1.85
CA ALA A 115 -5.89 13.32 -0.71
C ALA A 115 -5.09 12.08 -1.12
N ASN A 116 -5.72 11.17 -1.85
CA ASN A 116 -5.12 9.89 -2.22
C ASN A 116 -3.99 10.04 -3.26
N ILE A 117 -4.15 10.91 -4.28
CA ILE A 117 -3.07 11.26 -5.22
C ILE A 117 -1.88 11.86 -4.45
N SER A 118 -2.15 12.77 -3.53
CA SER A 118 -1.12 13.44 -2.75
C SER A 118 -0.40 12.48 -1.80
N PHE A 119 -1.14 11.56 -1.16
CA PHE A 119 -0.59 10.47 -0.37
C PHE A 119 0.40 9.61 -1.18
N GLU A 120 -0.02 9.19 -2.36
CA GLU A 120 0.80 8.34 -3.24
C GLU A 120 2.09 9.06 -3.68
N PHE A 121 2.01 10.33 -4.09
CA PHE A 121 3.21 11.11 -4.43
C PHE A 121 4.14 11.26 -3.22
N GLY A 122 3.62 11.58 -2.04
CA GLY A 122 4.41 11.65 -0.82
C GLY A 122 5.19 10.35 -0.58
N THR A 123 4.52 9.20 -0.76
CA THR A 123 5.12 7.87 -0.62
C THR A 123 6.20 7.59 -1.66
N VAL A 124 5.99 7.98 -2.94
CA VAL A 124 7.00 7.83 -4.01
C VAL A 124 8.29 8.54 -3.63
N PHE A 125 8.20 9.80 -3.22
CA PHE A 125 9.37 10.61 -2.88
C PHE A 125 10.01 10.19 -1.55
N CYS A 126 9.23 9.72 -0.58
CA CYS A 126 9.74 9.13 0.64
C CYS A 126 10.58 7.87 0.32
N ASN A 127 10.06 6.97 -0.50
CA ASN A 127 10.76 5.75 -0.89
C ASN A 127 12.09 6.02 -1.60
N ALA A 128 12.16 7.09 -2.40
CA ALA A 128 13.38 7.47 -3.14
C ALA A 128 14.54 7.92 -2.23
N TYR A 129 14.31 8.18 -0.93
CA TYR A 129 15.38 8.43 0.04
C TYR A 129 16.11 7.17 0.48
N LEU A 130 15.47 5.99 0.42
CA LEU A 130 16.02 4.76 1.00
C LEU A 130 17.47 4.48 0.57
N PRO A 131 17.86 4.55 -0.72
CA PRO A 131 19.25 4.30 -1.14
C PRO A 131 20.25 5.40 -0.75
N GLU A 132 19.81 6.49 -0.10
CA GLU A 132 20.68 7.56 0.41
C GLU A 132 20.90 7.49 1.93
N ILE A 133 19.94 6.87 2.65
CA ILE A 133 19.94 6.83 4.10
C ILE A 133 20.42 5.49 4.66
N ALA A 134 20.31 4.41 3.88
CA ALA A 134 20.77 3.08 4.26
C ALA A 134 21.90 2.61 3.33
N SER A 135 22.90 1.96 3.90
CA SER A 135 23.94 1.27 3.12
C SER A 135 23.37 0.06 2.39
N LYS A 136 24.04 -0.39 1.34
CA LYS A 136 23.56 -1.54 0.53
C LYS A 136 23.34 -2.79 1.38
N GLU A 137 24.14 -2.97 2.44
CA GLU A 137 24.13 -4.10 3.36
C GLU A 137 22.97 -4.03 4.37
N ARG A 138 22.27 -2.87 4.46
CA ARG A 138 21.22 -2.60 5.47
C ARG A 138 19.91 -2.09 4.88
N ILE A 139 19.80 -2.01 3.56
CA ILE A 139 18.58 -1.54 2.87
C ILE A 139 17.36 -2.39 3.24
N GLY A 140 17.54 -3.71 3.35
CA GLY A 140 16.46 -4.64 3.71
C GLY A 140 15.90 -4.38 5.09
N ARG A 141 16.78 -4.30 6.11
CA ARG A 141 16.37 -3.95 7.49
C ARG A 141 15.74 -2.59 7.59
N ALA A 142 16.30 -1.58 6.89
CA ALA A 142 15.74 -0.24 6.87
C ALA A 142 14.31 -0.22 6.29
N SER A 143 14.12 -0.89 5.15
CA SER A 143 12.82 -1.00 4.51
C SER A 143 11.82 -1.81 5.36
N GLY A 144 12.24 -2.96 5.89
CA GLY A 144 11.40 -3.80 6.75
C GLY A 144 10.98 -3.08 8.04
N PHE A 145 11.90 -2.36 8.68
CA PHE A 145 11.62 -1.56 9.87
C PHE A 145 10.58 -0.47 9.60
N ALA A 146 10.71 0.27 8.48
CA ALA A 146 9.77 1.33 8.15
C ALA A 146 8.37 0.76 7.83
N TRP A 147 8.27 -0.35 7.09
CA TRP A 147 7.00 -1.05 6.85
C TRP A 147 6.36 -1.55 8.15
N ALA A 148 7.16 -2.14 9.06
CA ALA A 148 6.67 -2.58 10.36
C ALA A 148 6.11 -1.42 11.19
N LEU A 149 6.82 -0.28 11.23
CA LEU A 149 6.32 0.95 11.85
C LEU A 149 5.03 1.44 11.19
N GLY A 150 4.91 1.36 9.87
CA GLY A 150 3.69 1.68 9.15
C GLY A 150 2.50 0.85 9.63
N TYR A 151 2.64 -0.47 9.69
CA TYR A 151 1.58 -1.34 10.22
C TYR A 151 1.21 -1.01 11.66
N ILE A 152 2.20 -0.74 12.53
CA ILE A 152 1.96 -0.32 13.92
C ILE A 152 1.21 1.02 13.95
N GLY A 153 1.64 1.99 13.15
CA GLY A 153 0.99 3.31 13.08
C GLY A 153 -0.47 3.23 12.64
N GLY A 154 -0.74 2.45 11.59
CA GLY A 154 -2.10 2.22 11.12
C GLY A 154 -2.99 1.55 12.16
N LEU A 155 -2.49 0.53 12.87
CA LEU A 155 -3.23 -0.17 13.93
C LEU A 155 -3.51 0.72 15.14
N ILE A 156 -2.53 1.49 15.59
CA ILE A 156 -2.73 2.43 16.73
C ILE A 156 -3.75 3.51 16.35
N ALA A 157 -3.63 4.09 15.15
CA ALA A 157 -4.58 5.09 14.68
C ALA A 157 -5.99 4.52 14.56
N LEU A 158 -6.13 3.29 14.06
CA LEU A 158 -7.42 2.58 13.98
C LEU A 158 -8.00 2.32 15.39
N ALA A 159 -7.18 1.81 16.30
CA ALA A 159 -7.61 1.56 17.68
C ALA A 159 -8.09 2.85 18.38
N LEU A 160 -7.34 3.96 18.21
CA LEU A 160 -7.74 5.25 18.75
C LEU A 160 -9.05 5.74 18.12
N ALA A 161 -9.22 5.63 16.81
CA ALA A 161 -10.46 6.00 16.14
C ALA A 161 -11.66 5.19 16.66
N LEU A 162 -11.48 3.87 16.79
CA LEU A 162 -12.55 2.99 17.28
C LEU A 162 -12.92 3.31 18.73
N VAL A 163 -11.93 3.39 19.61
CA VAL A 163 -12.18 3.59 21.07
C VAL A 163 -12.65 4.99 21.42
N LEU A 164 -12.18 6.01 20.70
CA LEU A 164 -12.51 7.41 21.06
C LEU A 164 -13.71 7.95 20.28
N LEU A 165 -13.92 7.51 19.03
CA LEU A 165 -14.87 8.18 18.14
C LEU A 165 -15.99 7.23 17.64
N VAL A 166 -15.68 6.00 17.26
CA VAL A 166 -16.65 5.17 16.52
C VAL A 166 -17.53 4.33 17.43
N GLN A 167 -16.95 3.66 18.45
CA GLN A 167 -17.68 2.73 19.31
C GLN A 167 -18.45 3.36 20.48
N PRO A 168 -17.98 4.47 21.10
CA PRO A 168 -18.67 5.01 22.25
C PRO A 168 -20.05 5.59 21.89
N GLU A 169 -21.05 5.37 22.75
CA GLU A 169 -22.35 6.04 22.65
C GLU A 169 -22.22 7.56 22.75
N ILE A 170 -21.26 8.03 23.55
CA ILE A 170 -20.87 9.44 23.66
C ILE A 170 -19.43 9.53 23.16
N PRO A 171 -19.22 9.95 21.88
CA PRO A 171 -17.90 10.09 21.33
C PRO A 171 -17.06 11.15 22.05
N ALA A 172 -15.75 10.95 22.12
CA ALA A 172 -14.83 11.89 22.74
C ALA A 172 -14.87 13.26 22.02
N PHE A 173 -14.41 14.28 22.73
CA PHE A 173 -14.27 15.67 22.23
C PHE A 173 -15.58 16.37 21.86
N GLY A 174 -16.75 15.84 22.27
CA GLY A 174 -18.05 16.47 22.04
C GLY A 174 -18.63 16.24 20.64
N PHE A 175 -18.10 15.32 19.86
CA PHE A 175 -18.69 14.93 18.58
C PHE A 175 -20.00 14.16 18.80
N SER A 176 -20.96 14.37 17.88
CA SER A 176 -22.25 13.67 17.88
C SER A 176 -22.18 12.40 17.04
N THR A 177 -23.07 11.45 17.33
CA THR A 177 -23.32 10.30 16.43
C THR A 177 -24.30 10.65 15.31
N GLU A 178 -25.01 11.77 15.40
CA GLU A 178 -25.97 12.22 14.39
C GLU A 178 -25.28 12.51 13.05
N GLY A 179 -25.86 12.03 11.95
CA GLY A 179 -25.30 12.18 10.61
C GLY A 179 -23.88 11.61 10.45
N GLY A 180 -23.46 10.74 11.38
CA GLY A 180 -22.13 10.13 11.38
C GLY A 180 -20.99 11.13 11.61
N GLU A 181 -21.22 12.19 12.39
CA GLU A 181 -20.19 13.19 12.70
C GLU A 181 -18.97 12.57 13.36
N ASN A 182 -19.17 11.65 14.31
CA ASN A 182 -18.12 10.88 14.97
C ASN A 182 -17.26 10.07 13.98
N ILE A 183 -17.87 9.53 12.94
CA ILE A 183 -17.15 8.80 11.89
C ILE A 183 -16.37 9.78 11.00
N ARG A 184 -16.97 10.91 10.62
CA ARG A 184 -16.30 11.95 9.86
C ARG A 184 -15.14 12.58 10.65
N ALA A 185 -15.26 12.68 11.98
CA ALA A 185 -14.21 13.15 12.88
C ALA A 185 -12.94 12.26 12.87
N THR A 186 -13.05 10.97 12.48
CA THR A 186 -11.87 10.13 12.29
C THR A 186 -10.90 10.67 11.23
N ASN A 187 -11.39 11.44 10.23
CA ASN A 187 -10.55 12.11 9.26
C ASN A 187 -9.71 13.24 9.88
N LEU A 188 -10.23 13.93 10.90
CA LEU A 188 -9.46 14.93 11.67
C LEU A 188 -8.34 14.25 12.47
N LEU A 189 -8.63 13.08 13.07
CA LEU A 189 -7.62 12.27 13.75
C LEU A 189 -6.51 11.85 12.76
N VAL A 190 -6.86 11.36 11.58
CA VAL A 190 -5.90 10.95 10.53
C VAL A 190 -5.06 12.15 10.07
N ALA A 191 -5.68 13.28 9.81
CA ALA A 191 -5.00 14.50 9.38
C ALA A 191 -3.99 14.98 10.44
N LEU A 192 -4.40 15.04 11.70
CA LEU A 192 -3.53 15.40 12.82
C LEU A 192 -2.39 14.39 13.00
N TRP A 193 -2.70 13.10 12.94
CA TRP A 193 -1.73 12.00 13.02
C TRP A 193 -0.66 12.14 11.94
N PHE A 194 -1.08 12.26 10.68
CA PHE A 194 -0.15 12.38 9.56
C PHE A 194 0.70 13.65 9.67
N LEU A 195 0.08 14.78 10.02
CA LEU A 195 0.79 16.04 10.24
C LEU A 195 1.88 15.89 11.30
N LEU A 196 1.54 15.42 12.51
CA LEU A 196 2.45 15.36 13.65
C LEU A 196 3.59 14.36 13.44
N PHE A 197 3.26 13.15 13.01
CA PHE A 197 4.25 12.07 12.89
C PHE A 197 5.12 12.15 11.63
N SER A 198 4.76 12.99 10.65
CA SER A 198 5.64 13.30 9.50
C SER A 198 6.69 14.37 9.81
N ILE A 199 6.52 15.19 10.87
CA ILE A 199 7.45 16.25 11.25
C ILE A 199 8.91 15.77 11.37
N PRO A 200 9.21 14.65 12.06
CA PRO A 200 10.57 14.15 12.17
C PRO A 200 11.25 13.96 10.81
N THR A 201 10.52 13.47 9.82
CA THR A 201 11.03 13.27 8.46
C THR A 201 11.46 14.59 7.84
N PHE A 202 10.64 15.62 7.95
CA PHE A 202 10.95 16.92 7.38
C PHE A 202 12.07 17.67 8.11
N ILE A 203 12.27 17.42 9.40
CA ILE A 203 13.36 18.05 10.16
C ILE A 203 14.71 17.36 9.91
N TRP A 204 14.75 16.02 10.00
CA TRP A 204 16.01 15.28 10.10
C TRP A 204 16.46 14.59 8.80
N VAL A 205 15.55 14.35 7.85
CA VAL A 205 15.94 13.87 6.52
C VAL A 205 16.40 15.06 5.67
N LYS A 206 17.71 15.11 5.40
CA LYS A 206 18.31 16.18 4.61
C LYS A 206 18.22 15.87 3.12
N ASP A 207 17.96 16.89 2.32
CA ASP A 207 17.96 16.82 0.85
C ASP A 207 19.05 17.69 0.22
N ARG A 208 19.23 17.53 -1.07
CA ARG A 208 20.07 18.43 -1.88
C ARG A 208 19.37 19.80 -1.98
N LYS A 209 20.15 20.87 -1.99
CA LYS A 209 19.57 22.22 -2.18
C LYS A 209 19.04 22.35 -3.62
N PRO A 210 17.85 22.93 -3.81
CA PRO A 210 17.30 23.21 -5.13
C PRO A 210 18.25 24.11 -5.94
N GLN A 211 18.45 23.78 -7.22
CA GLN A 211 19.20 24.65 -8.12
C GLN A 211 18.32 25.80 -8.60
N LYS A 212 18.74 27.04 -8.37
CA LYS A 212 18.01 28.26 -8.80
C LYS A 212 17.84 28.28 -10.32
N GLY A 213 16.61 28.47 -10.79
CA GLY A 213 16.31 28.61 -12.24
C GLY A 213 16.08 27.28 -12.99
N ALA A 214 16.16 26.13 -12.29
CA ALA A 214 16.00 24.82 -12.93
C ALA A 214 14.56 24.49 -13.38
N LEU A 215 13.52 25.10 -12.79
CA LEU A 215 12.11 24.71 -13.04
C LEU A 215 11.71 24.83 -14.53
N ARG A 216 11.96 25.94 -15.19
CA ARG A 216 11.53 26.17 -16.59
C ARG A 216 12.30 25.33 -17.60
N LYS A 217 13.62 25.16 -17.38
CA LYS A 217 14.43 24.23 -18.17
C LYS A 217 14.14 22.76 -17.87
N SER A 218 13.71 22.48 -16.63
CA SER A 218 13.50 21.14 -16.12
C SER A 218 12.24 20.48 -16.70
N VAL A 219 11.14 21.20 -16.94
CA VAL A 219 9.89 20.59 -17.44
C VAL A 219 10.08 19.99 -18.84
N THR A 220 10.59 20.78 -19.79
CA THR A 220 10.81 20.30 -21.18
C THR A 220 11.89 19.21 -21.22
N SER A 221 12.99 19.39 -20.47
CA SER A 221 14.06 18.39 -20.39
C SER A 221 13.62 17.10 -19.64
N SER A 222 12.66 17.19 -18.72
CA SER A 222 12.16 16.00 -17.98
C SER A 222 11.33 15.09 -18.87
N PHE A 223 10.50 15.63 -19.75
CA PHE A 223 9.77 14.80 -20.73
C PHE A 223 10.71 14.13 -21.72
N GLN A 224 11.73 14.87 -22.23
CA GLN A 224 12.74 14.29 -23.09
C GLN A 224 13.57 13.22 -22.37
N ARG A 225 13.95 13.46 -21.12
CA ARG A 225 14.67 12.48 -20.29
C ARG A 225 13.82 11.24 -19.98
N LEU A 226 12.54 11.42 -19.65
CA LEU A 226 11.62 10.29 -19.47
C LEU A 226 11.53 9.40 -20.70
N PHE A 227 11.39 10.01 -21.87
CA PHE A 227 11.38 9.27 -23.13
C PHE A 227 12.72 8.56 -23.39
N GLN A 228 13.83 9.25 -23.10
CA GLN A 228 15.18 8.67 -23.16
C GLN A 228 15.34 7.55 -22.16
N THR A 229 14.93 7.74 -20.89
CA THR A 229 15.01 6.68 -19.87
C THR A 229 14.10 5.50 -20.19
N PHE A 230 12.94 5.72 -20.79
CA PHE A 230 12.09 4.64 -21.29
C PHE A 230 12.76 3.84 -22.42
N GLN A 231 13.47 4.53 -23.32
CA GLN A 231 14.32 3.88 -24.33
C GLN A 231 15.55 3.21 -23.71
N GLU A 232 16.15 3.85 -22.71
CA GLU A 232 17.30 3.33 -21.96
C GLU A 232 16.92 2.21 -20.98
N LEU A 233 15.62 1.99 -20.62
CA LEU A 233 15.17 0.81 -19.87
C LEU A 233 15.62 -0.49 -20.55
N LYS A 234 15.83 -0.47 -21.87
CA LYS A 234 16.48 -1.58 -22.58
C LYS A 234 17.92 -1.84 -22.07
N ASN A 235 18.61 -0.81 -21.60
CA ASN A 235 19.96 -0.90 -21.01
C ASN A 235 19.91 -1.33 -19.55
N TYR A 236 18.80 -1.02 -18.84
CA TYR A 236 18.52 -1.45 -17.46
C TYR A 236 17.66 -2.72 -17.43
N LYS A 237 18.06 -3.76 -18.15
CA LYS A 237 17.28 -5.00 -18.34
C LYS A 237 16.78 -5.61 -17.03
N LYS A 238 17.58 -5.56 -15.96
CA LYS A 238 17.18 -6.06 -14.63
C LYS A 238 16.03 -5.24 -14.03
N VAL A 239 16.09 -3.91 -14.13
CA VAL A 239 15.01 -3.04 -13.65
C VAL A 239 13.72 -3.31 -14.43
N GLY A 240 13.77 -3.29 -15.75
CA GLY A 240 12.60 -3.55 -16.60
C GLY A 240 11.93 -4.89 -16.30
N ARG A 241 12.75 -5.96 -16.14
CA ARG A 241 12.23 -7.28 -15.76
C ARG A 241 11.63 -7.32 -14.36
N PHE A 242 12.26 -6.62 -13.41
CA PHE A 242 11.73 -6.50 -12.06
C PHE A 242 10.39 -5.76 -12.05
N LEU A 243 10.30 -4.61 -12.73
CA LEU A 243 9.06 -3.84 -12.81
C LEU A 243 7.93 -4.64 -13.47
N LEU A 244 8.24 -5.42 -14.51
CA LEU A 244 7.28 -6.32 -15.16
C LEU A 244 6.82 -7.45 -14.21
N ALA A 245 7.76 -8.10 -13.52
CA ALA A 245 7.41 -9.10 -12.52
C ALA A 245 6.54 -8.51 -11.41
N ARG A 246 6.93 -7.31 -10.92
CA ARG A 246 6.21 -6.61 -9.87
C ARG A 246 4.79 -6.23 -10.29
N LEU A 247 4.61 -5.80 -11.51
CA LEU A 247 3.30 -5.49 -12.08
C LEU A 247 2.35 -6.70 -11.91
N VAL A 248 2.82 -7.90 -12.20
CA VAL A 248 2.02 -9.14 -12.13
C VAL A 248 1.77 -9.58 -10.68
N TYR A 249 2.83 -9.72 -9.85
CA TYR A 249 2.61 -10.23 -8.49
C TYR A 249 1.95 -9.19 -7.56
N ASN A 250 2.08 -7.90 -7.86
CA ASN A 250 1.37 -6.86 -7.11
C ASN A 250 -0.14 -6.88 -7.40
N ASP A 251 -0.55 -7.21 -8.64
CA ASP A 251 -1.97 -7.41 -8.95
C ASP A 251 -2.55 -8.58 -8.15
N ALA A 252 -1.78 -9.69 -7.99
CA ALA A 252 -2.18 -10.78 -7.11
C ALA A 252 -2.34 -10.31 -5.66
N LEU A 253 -1.39 -9.51 -5.16
CA LEU A 253 -1.42 -8.98 -3.80
C LEU A 253 -2.62 -8.04 -3.57
N VAL A 254 -2.89 -7.13 -4.50
CA VAL A 254 -4.06 -6.25 -4.45
C VAL A 254 -5.35 -7.06 -4.45
N THR A 255 -5.43 -8.08 -5.29
CA THR A 255 -6.62 -8.94 -5.41
C THR A 255 -6.89 -9.72 -4.13
N ILE A 256 -5.85 -10.30 -3.51
CA ILE A 256 -6.04 -11.08 -2.28
C ILE A 256 -6.51 -10.21 -1.11
N PHE A 257 -6.04 -8.95 -1.03
CA PHE A 257 -6.53 -8.01 -0.02
C PHE A 257 -7.95 -7.51 -0.32
N ALA A 258 -8.31 -7.34 -1.59
CA ALA A 258 -9.64 -6.88 -1.98
C ALA A 258 -10.72 -7.96 -1.77
N PHE A 259 -10.40 -9.22 -2.06
CA PHE A 259 -11.38 -10.30 -2.08
C PHE A 259 -11.23 -11.31 -0.93
N GLY A 260 -10.14 -11.26 -0.15
CA GLY A 260 -9.88 -12.22 0.94
C GLY A 260 -10.98 -12.23 2.01
N GLY A 261 -11.49 -11.06 2.40
CA GLY A 261 -12.62 -10.96 3.33
C GLY A 261 -13.95 -11.47 2.75
N ILE A 262 -14.21 -11.18 1.47
CA ILE A 262 -15.39 -11.66 0.75
C ILE A 262 -15.38 -13.18 0.65
N TYR A 263 -14.23 -13.75 0.33
CA TYR A 263 -14.02 -15.19 0.28
C TYR A 263 -14.18 -15.85 1.66
N ALA A 264 -13.59 -15.22 2.69
CA ALA A 264 -13.73 -15.72 4.08
C ALA A 264 -15.20 -15.76 4.52
N ALA A 265 -16.01 -14.75 4.16
CA ALA A 265 -17.44 -14.74 4.46
C ALA A 265 -18.22 -15.76 3.61
N GLY A 266 -18.05 -15.70 2.28
CA GLY A 266 -18.90 -16.41 1.34
C GLY A 266 -18.61 -17.91 1.22
N VAL A 267 -17.34 -18.32 1.37
CA VAL A 267 -16.91 -19.72 1.17
C VAL A 267 -16.56 -20.41 2.49
N VAL A 268 -15.89 -19.70 3.40
CA VAL A 268 -15.42 -20.29 4.67
C VAL A 268 -16.43 -20.11 5.80
N GLY A 269 -17.35 -19.16 5.65
CA GLY A 269 -18.40 -18.88 6.64
C GLY A 269 -17.92 -18.07 7.84
N PHE A 270 -17.01 -17.11 7.62
CA PHE A 270 -16.59 -16.16 8.67
C PHE A 270 -17.73 -15.21 9.00
N THR A 271 -17.92 -14.92 10.29
CA THR A 271 -18.79 -13.85 10.77
C THR A 271 -18.14 -12.49 10.53
N PHE A 272 -18.92 -11.43 10.67
CA PHE A 272 -18.40 -10.06 10.54
C PHE A 272 -17.28 -9.78 11.56
N GLU A 273 -17.42 -10.25 12.81
CA GLU A 273 -16.40 -10.11 13.85
C GLU A 273 -15.11 -10.87 13.49
N GLU A 274 -15.24 -12.07 12.93
CA GLU A 274 -14.10 -12.87 12.47
C GLU A 274 -13.36 -12.17 11.31
N ILE A 275 -14.07 -11.47 10.40
CA ILE A 275 -13.47 -10.69 9.33
C ILE A 275 -12.73 -9.45 9.87
N MET A 276 -13.29 -8.79 10.87
CA MET A 276 -12.59 -7.67 11.54
C MET A 276 -11.32 -8.18 12.22
N LEU A 277 -11.38 -9.29 12.95
CA LEU A 277 -10.23 -9.93 13.57
C LEU A 277 -9.18 -10.35 12.51
N LEU A 278 -9.64 -10.89 11.38
CA LEU A 278 -8.78 -11.22 10.24
C LEU A 278 -7.98 -10.01 9.76
N GLY A 279 -8.60 -8.85 9.61
CA GLY A 279 -7.92 -7.61 9.24
C GLY A 279 -6.82 -7.22 10.24
N ILE A 280 -7.09 -7.32 11.54
CA ILE A 280 -6.11 -7.03 12.61
C ILE A 280 -4.94 -8.04 12.55
N VAL A 281 -5.24 -9.32 12.46
CA VAL A 281 -4.21 -10.40 12.41
C VAL A 281 -3.35 -10.24 11.17
N LEU A 282 -3.93 -9.94 10.00
CA LEU A 282 -3.18 -9.68 8.76
C LEU A 282 -2.19 -8.51 8.93
N ASN A 283 -2.61 -7.41 9.56
CA ASN A 283 -1.74 -6.25 9.80
C ASN A 283 -0.61 -6.56 10.79
N ILE A 284 -0.91 -7.24 11.90
CA ILE A 284 0.10 -7.63 12.90
C ILE A 284 1.13 -8.57 12.26
N THR A 285 0.68 -9.60 11.59
CA THR A 285 1.56 -10.59 10.96
C THR A 285 2.38 -9.99 9.82
N ALA A 286 1.82 -9.05 9.04
CA ALA A 286 2.55 -8.32 8.01
C ALA A 286 3.65 -7.43 8.57
N GLY A 287 3.38 -6.75 9.68
CA GLY A 287 4.39 -5.95 10.40
C GLY A 287 5.54 -6.82 10.93
N LEU A 288 5.20 -7.94 11.57
CA LEU A 288 6.19 -8.91 12.05
C LEU A 288 7.00 -9.50 10.89
N GLY A 289 6.34 -9.90 9.81
CA GLY A 289 6.98 -10.42 8.62
C GLY A 289 7.94 -9.42 7.99
N ALA A 290 7.51 -8.17 7.80
CA ALA A 290 8.35 -7.10 7.25
C ALA A 290 9.59 -6.86 8.10
N PHE A 291 9.44 -6.82 9.42
CA PHE A 291 10.54 -6.61 10.35
C PHE A 291 11.54 -7.77 10.31
N LEU A 292 11.08 -9.01 10.52
CA LEU A 292 11.94 -10.19 10.61
C LEU A 292 12.63 -10.51 9.28
N MET A 293 11.87 -10.46 8.18
CA MET A 293 12.41 -10.76 6.85
C MET A 293 13.29 -9.64 6.29
N GLY A 294 13.28 -8.44 6.90
CA GLY A 294 14.24 -7.38 6.58
C GLY A 294 15.70 -7.79 6.88
N TYR A 295 15.94 -8.60 7.93
CA TYR A 295 17.26 -9.19 8.20
C TYR A 295 17.63 -10.27 7.18
N LEU A 296 16.64 -11.02 6.72
CA LEU A 296 16.85 -12.01 5.67
C LEU A 296 17.14 -11.34 4.31
N ASP A 297 16.46 -10.23 4.03
CA ASP A 297 16.70 -9.38 2.84
C ASP A 297 18.17 -8.93 2.77
N ASP A 298 18.72 -8.43 3.88
CA ASP A 298 20.13 -8.03 3.94
C ASP A 298 21.10 -9.21 3.77
N SER A 299 20.76 -10.40 4.30
CA SER A 299 21.66 -11.55 4.32
C SER A 299 21.59 -12.43 3.07
N LYS A 300 20.41 -12.60 2.48
CA LYS A 300 20.17 -13.47 1.32
C LYS A 300 19.87 -12.69 0.03
N GLY A 301 19.65 -11.37 0.14
CA GLY A 301 19.35 -10.46 -0.94
C GLY A 301 17.86 -10.28 -1.22
N SER A 302 17.50 -9.06 -1.60
CA SER A 302 16.11 -8.65 -1.81
C SER A 302 15.36 -9.50 -2.83
N GLN A 303 16.02 -9.91 -3.91
CA GLN A 303 15.41 -10.76 -4.94
C GLN A 303 14.91 -12.09 -4.37
N ARG A 304 15.74 -12.76 -3.55
CA ARG A 304 15.37 -14.04 -2.91
C ARG A 304 14.25 -13.85 -1.90
N THR A 305 14.29 -12.77 -1.15
CA THR A 305 13.25 -12.45 -0.16
C THR A 305 11.89 -12.23 -0.83
N VAL A 306 11.86 -11.51 -1.96
CA VAL A 306 10.63 -11.37 -2.76
C VAL A 306 10.20 -12.71 -3.35
N GLN A 307 11.12 -13.52 -3.87
CA GLN A 307 10.79 -14.86 -4.40
C GLN A 307 10.17 -15.76 -3.34
N TRP A 308 10.74 -15.81 -2.14
CA TRP A 308 10.18 -16.60 -1.04
C TRP A 308 8.82 -16.08 -0.61
N SER A 309 8.66 -14.75 -0.48
CA SER A 309 7.35 -14.20 -0.14
C SER A 309 6.28 -14.56 -1.17
N ILE A 310 6.58 -14.51 -2.47
CA ILE A 310 5.64 -14.92 -3.52
C ILE A 310 5.31 -16.42 -3.42
N LEU A 311 6.30 -17.28 -3.17
CA LEU A 311 6.06 -18.72 -3.04
C LEU A 311 5.15 -19.05 -1.85
N PHE A 312 5.38 -18.41 -0.69
CA PHE A 312 4.54 -18.64 0.48
C PHE A 312 3.15 -18.00 0.33
N LEU A 313 3.03 -16.87 -0.37
CA LEU A 313 1.73 -16.30 -0.74
C LEU A 313 0.96 -17.22 -1.71
N ALA A 314 1.64 -17.81 -2.69
CA ALA A 314 1.04 -18.82 -3.57
C ALA A 314 0.61 -20.07 -2.80
N ALA A 315 1.44 -20.56 -1.86
CA ALA A 315 1.07 -21.67 -0.97
C ALA A 315 -0.14 -21.32 -0.09
N ALA A 316 -0.20 -20.10 0.42
CA ALA A 316 -1.35 -19.62 1.20
C ALA A 316 -2.64 -19.58 0.36
N CYS A 317 -2.55 -19.19 -0.92
CA CYS A 317 -3.68 -19.27 -1.85
C CYS A 317 -4.16 -20.73 -2.05
N LEU A 318 -3.23 -21.70 -2.17
CA LEU A 318 -3.59 -23.11 -2.25
C LEU A 318 -4.27 -23.61 -0.97
N ILE A 319 -3.75 -23.25 0.20
CA ILE A 319 -4.36 -23.60 1.49
C ILE A 319 -5.75 -22.96 1.60
N GLY A 320 -5.88 -21.67 1.24
CA GLY A 320 -7.18 -20.98 1.24
C GLY A 320 -8.19 -21.62 0.28
N PHE A 321 -7.75 -22.01 -0.93
CA PHE A 321 -8.57 -22.74 -1.89
C PHE A 321 -9.03 -24.09 -1.34
N ALA A 322 -8.13 -24.81 -0.67
CA ALA A 322 -8.40 -26.13 -0.11
C ALA A 322 -9.11 -26.09 1.26
N ALA A 323 -9.30 -24.90 1.85
CA ALA A 323 -9.88 -24.77 3.20
C ALA A 323 -11.26 -25.45 3.38
N PRO A 324 -12.22 -25.34 2.44
CA PRO A 324 -13.48 -26.09 2.55
C PRO A 324 -13.35 -27.58 2.23
N ILE A 325 -12.26 -28.02 1.58
CA ILE A 325 -12.07 -29.39 1.08
C ILE A 325 -11.30 -30.25 2.09
N ILE A 326 -10.20 -29.71 2.67
CA ILE A 326 -9.30 -30.49 3.55
C ILE A 326 -10.04 -31.18 4.69
N PRO A 327 -10.98 -30.54 5.42
CA PRO A 327 -11.68 -31.19 6.51
C PRO A 327 -12.49 -32.42 6.08
N THR A 328 -12.96 -32.46 4.83
CA THR A 328 -13.74 -33.61 4.31
C THR A 328 -12.89 -34.86 4.08
N TRP A 329 -11.56 -34.73 4.06
CA TRP A 329 -10.64 -35.88 3.90
C TRP A 329 -10.32 -36.56 5.23
N PHE A 330 -10.66 -35.92 6.36
CA PHE A 330 -10.31 -36.37 7.69
C PHE A 330 -11.59 -36.57 8.55
N ASP A 331 -12.44 -37.49 8.13
CA ASP A 331 -13.66 -37.85 8.87
C ASP A 331 -13.33 -38.24 10.30
N GLY A 332 -14.01 -37.59 11.26
CA GLY A 332 -13.84 -37.80 12.70
C GLY A 332 -12.87 -36.83 13.40
N VAL A 333 -12.17 -35.99 12.67
CA VAL A 333 -11.30 -34.93 13.24
C VAL A 333 -12.09 -33.62 13.41
N THR A 334 -12.84 -33.51 14.50
CA THR A 334 -13.83 -32.43 14.73
C THR A 334 -13.21 -31.04 14.86
N TRP A 335 -11.93 -30.92 15.25
CA TRP A 335 -11.23 -29.64 15.39
C TRP A 335 -10.71 -29.11 14.06
N LEU A 336 -10.56 -29.95 13.02
CA LEU A 336 -10.10 -29.54 11.70
C LEU A 336 -11.28 -28.94 10.91
N THR A 337 -11.52 -27.66 11.06
CA THR A 337 -12.61 -26.93 10.41
C THR A 337 -12.11 -26.12 9.22
N PRO A 338 -12.98 -25.79 8.23
CA PRO A 338 -12.64 -24.87 7.14
C PRO A 338 -12.07 -23.54 7.65
N LYS A 339 -12.60 -23.03 8.75
CA LYS A 339 -12.14 -21.79 9.39
C LYS A 339 -10.70 -21.91 9.89
N LEU A 340 -10.36 -23.01 10.56
CA LEU A 340 -9.01 -23.23 11.07
C LEU A 340 -7.98 -23.29 9.93
N VAL A 341 -8.29 -24.02 8.86
CA VAL A 341 -7.42 -24.12 7.68
C VAL A 341 -7.25 -22.74 7.03
N PHE A 342 -8.32 -21.96 6.92
CA PHE A 342 -8.25 -20.62 6.37
C PHE A 342 -7.47 -19.65 7.26
N TRP A 343 -7.52 -19.78 8.59
CA TRP A 343 -6.68 -18.98 9.50
C TRP A 343 -5.17 -19.21 9.25
N VAL A 344 -4.77 -20.45 8.95
CA VAL A 344 -3.39 -20.76 8.56
C VAL A 344 -3.02 -20.00 7.28
N ALA A 345 -3.88 -20.04 6.25
CA ALA A 345 -3.68 -19.29 5.02
C ALA A 345 -3.58 -17.78 5.30
N ALA A 346 -4.47 -17.24 6.12
CA ALA A 346 -4.51 -15.83 6.47
C ALA A 346 -3.24 -15.35 7.19
N ILE A 347 -2.74 -16.12 8.16
CA ILE A 347 -1.48 -15.81 8.86
C ILE A 347 -0.31 -15.79 7.89
N LEU A 348 -0.25 -16.75 6.95
CA LEU A 348 0.78 -16.77 5.90
C LEU A 348 0.64 -15.57 4.94
N ILE A 349 -0.58 -15.23 4.51
CA ILE A 349 -0.85 -14.06 3.68
C ILE A 349 -0.35 -12.79 4.40
N GLY A 350 -0.74 -12.59 5.64
CA GLY A 350 -0.28 -11.47 6.44
C GLY A 350 1.24 -11.46 6.51
N PHE A 351 1.84 -12.53 7.06
CA PHE A 351 3.27 -12.59 7.33
C PHE A 351 4.13 -12.36 6.09
N PHE A 352 3.76 -12.89 4.91
CA PHE A 352 4.56 -12.76 3.70
C PHE A 352 4.21 -11.55 2.81
N SER A 353 3.07 -10.89 3.03
CA SER A 353 2.72 -9.66 2.32
C SER A 353 3.63 -8.49 2.72
N GLY A 354 3.96 -8.36 4.00
CA GLY A 354 4.86 -7.34 4.50
C GLY A 354 6.25 -7.41 3.86
N PRO A 355 6.96 -8.55 3.93
CA PRO A 355 8.25 -8.75 3.26
C PRO A 355 8.16 -8.59 1.75
N ASN A 356 7.08 -9.02 1.10
CA ASN A 356 6.91 -8.82 -0.34
C ASN A 356 7.01 -7.34 -0.71
N GLN A 357 6.34 -6.49 0.04
CA GLN A 357 6.34 -5.04 -0.19
C GLN A 357 7.67 -4.39 0.23
N SER A 358 8.20 -4.72 1.41
CA SER A 358 9.44 -4.13 1.93
C SER A 358 10.66 -4.53 1.11
N ALA A 359 10.79 -5.81 0.73
CA ALA A 359 11.90 -6.30 -0.08
C ALA A 359 11.79 -5.86 -1.55
N SER A 360 10.57 -5.68 -2.09
CA SER A 360 10.37 -5.06 -3.41
C SER A 360 10.90 -3.62 -3.43
N ARG A 361 10.65 -2.84 -2.37
CA ARG A 361 11.21 -1.49 -2.20
C ARG A 361 12.74 -1.53 -2.08
N SER A 362 13.29 -2.46 -1.32
CA SER A 362 14.73 -2.70 -1.20
C SER A 362 15.37 -3.06 -2.53
N LEU A 363 14.76 -3.98 -3.29
CA LEU A 363 15.26 -4.43 -4.58
C LEU A 363 15.30 -3.26 -5.59
N MET A 364 14.27 -2.42 -5.60
CA MET A 364 14.26 -1.21 -6.40
C MET A 364 15.39 -0.27 -5.99
N ALA A 365 15.62 -0.07 -4.69
CA ALA A 365 16.69 0.77 -4.17
C ALA A 365 18.08 0.27 -4.60
N HIS A 366 18.30 -1.05 -4.64
CA HIS A 366 19.56 -1.63 -5.12
C HIS A 366 19.80 -1.43 -6.62
N PHE A 367 18.76 -1.42 -7.42
CA PHE A 367 18.87 -1.27 -8.88
C PHE A 367 18.94 0.19 -9.34
N THR A 368 18.58 1.14 -8.48
CA THR A 368 18.39 2.53 -8.84
C THR A 368 19.72 3.29 -8.95
N PRO A 369 20.04 3.90 -10.11
CA PRO A 369 21.19 4.78 -10.25
C PRO A 369 21.09 6.04 -9.37
N ALA A 370 22.23 6.54 -8.88
CA ALA A 370 22.26 7.67 -7.95
C ALA A 370 21.64 8.96 -8.52
N GLU A 371 21.72 9.16 -9.82
CA GLU A 371 21.27 10.36 -10.54
C GLU A 371 19.79 10.34 -10.93
N LYS A 372 19.15 9.13 -10.88
CA LYS A 372 17.78 8.90 -11.37
C LYS A 372 16.87 8.29 -10.30
N ARG A 373 17.11 8.57 -9.01
CA ARG A 373 16.41 7.90 -7.90
C ARG A 373 14.91 8.14 -7.90
N ASN A 374 14.50 9.38 -8.01
CA ASN A 374 13.09 9.73 -7.95
C ASN A 374 12.35 9.25 -9.21
N GLU A 375 12.99 9.33 -10.38
CA GLU A 375 12.44 8.82 -11.64
C GLU A 375 12.19 7.30 -11.56
N PHE A 376 13.17 6.53 -11.07
CA PHE A 376 13.06 5.09 -10.96
C PHE A 376 12.03 4.67 -9.90
N PHE A 377 11.92 5.38 -8.78
CA PHE A 377 10.83 5.15 -7.83
C PHE A 377 9.48 5.60 -8.38
N GLY A 378 9.43 6.54 -9.31
CA GLY A 378 8.24 6.84 -10.13
C GLY A 378 7.81 5.64 -10.99
N PHE A 379 8.76 4.98 -11.69
CA PHE A 379 8.48 3.74 -12.42
C PHE A 379 8.07 2.58 -11.48
N TYR A 380 8.64 2.53 -10.28
CA TYR A 380 8.22 1.59 -9.26
C TYR A 380 6.77 1.81 -8.84
N ALA A 381 6.33 3.06 -8.63
CA ALA A 381 4.94 3.39 -8.37
C ALA A 381 4.04 3.04 -9.57
N PHE A 382 4.47 3.37 -10.80
CA PHE A 382 3.79 2.97 -12.03
C PHE A 382 3.53 1.45 -12.05
N SER A 383 4.56 0.63 -11.83
CA SER A 383 4.42 -0.83 -11.85
C SER A 383 3.51 -1.40 -10.76
N GLY A 384 3.22 -0.63 -9.71
CA GLY A 384 2.29 -1.05 -8.66
C GLY A 384 0.84 -0.62 -8.88
N LYS A 385 0.58 0.26 -9.85
CA LYS A 385 -0.74 0.89 -10.05
C LYS A 385 -1.30 0.69 -11.45
N ALA A 386 -0.43 0.58 -12.47
CA ALA A 386 -0.86 0.60 -13.87
C ALA A 386 -1.84 -0.52 -14.25
N THR A 387 -1.71 -1.67 -13.63
CA THR A 387 -2.55 -2.84 -13.89
C THR A 387 -3.32 -3.33 -12.68
N SER A 388 -3.31 -2.60 -11.57
CA SER A 388 -3.91 -3.06 -10.29
C SER A 388 -5.41 -3.39 -10.36
N PHE A 389 -6.06 -3.08 -11.46
CA PHE A 389 -7.45 -3.46 -11.75
C PHE A 389 -7.59 -4.84 -12.43
N LEU A 390 -6.52 -5.36 -13.06
CA LEU A 390 -6.60 -6.60 -13.83
C LEU A 390 -6.84 -7.84 -12.96
N GLY A 391 -6.12 -7.93 -11.85
CA GLY A 391 -6.30 -9.03 -10.91
C GLY A 391 -7.74 -9.12 -10.38
N PRO A 392 -8.30 -8.05 -9.78
CA PRO A 392 -9.69 -7.97 -9.38
C PRO A 392 -10.69 -8.29 -10.49
N LEU A 393 -10.47 -7.78 -11.70
CA LEU A 393 -11.35 -8.01 -12.84
C LEU A 393 -11.34 -9.49 -13.27
N LEU A 394 -10.17 -10.09 -13.38
CA LEU A 394 -10.04 -11.51 -13.72
C LEU A 394 -10.62 -12.42 -12.63
N PHE A 395 -10.41 -12.09 -11.36
CA PHE A 395 -11.01 -12.81 -10.22
C PHE A 395 -12.54 -12.79 -10.33
N GLY A 396 -13.14 -11.62 -10.51
CA GLY A 396 -14.59 -11.48 -10.65
C GLY A 396 -15.14 -12.22 -11.87
N TRP A 397 -14.50 -12.09 -13.03
CA TRP A 397 -14.90 -12.76 -14.25
C TRP A 397 -14.86 -14.30 -14.12
N VAL A 398 -13.77 -14.85 -13.59
CA VAL A 398 -13.63 -16.30 -13.37
C VAL A 398 -14.65 -16.79 -12.34
N THR A 399 -14.91 -16.04 -11.28
CA THR A 399 -15.93 -16.35 -10.28
C THR A 399 -17.32 -16.48 -10.92
N VAL A 400 -17.68 -15.59 -11.84
CA VAL A 400 -18.97 -15.66 -12.55
C VAL A 400 -19.02 -16.84 -13.51
N VAL A 401 -17.96 -17.06 -14.30
CA VAL A 401 -17.92 -18.16 -15.29
C VAL A 401 -18.01 -19.55 -14.66
N PHE A 402 -17.36 -19.73 -13.50
CA PHE A 402 -17.35 -21.02 -12.79
C PHE A 402 -18.36 -21.10 -11.64
N GLU A 403 -19.13 -20.04 -11.43
CA GLU A 403 -20.15 -19.94 -10.36
C GLU A 403 -19.59 -20.20 -8.95
N THR A 404 -18.29 -19.98 -8.74
CA THR A 404 -17.64 -20.19 -7.45
C THR A 404 -16.48 -19.23 -7.21
N GLN A 405 -16.43 -18.63 -6.03
CA GLN A 405 -15.31 -17.77 -5.60
C GLN A 405 -14.00 -18.56 -5.46
N GLN A 406 -14.05 -19.87 -5.25
CA GLN A 406 -12.84 -20.72 -5.23
C GLN A 406 -12.08 -20.65 -6.56
N ALA A 407 -12.78 -20.62 -7.70
CA ALA A 407 -12.16 -20.45 -9.01
C ALA A 407 -11.43 -19.11 -9.13
N GLY A 408 -11.95 -18.05 -8.51
CA GLY A 408 -11.29 -16.74 -8.46
C GLY A 408 -9.93 -16.77 -7.75
N ILE A 409 -9.76 -17.60 -6.68
CA ILE A 409 -8.46 -17.74 -6.01
C ILE A 409 -7.39 -18.34 -6.95
N LEU A 410 -7.76 -19.20 -7.88
CA LEU A 410 -6.81 -19.74 -8.85
C LEU A 410 -6.21 -18.66 -9.75
N VAL A 411 -6.95 -17.57 -10.01
CA VAL A 411 -6.40 -16.40 -10.72
C VAL A 411 -5.27 -15.77 -9.91
N VAL A 412 -5.50 -15.56 -8.61
CA VAL A 412 -4.49 -14.99 -7.70
C VAL A 412 -3.25 -15.87 -7.65
N LEU A 413 -3.46 -17.18 -7.50
CA LEU A 413 -2.37 -18.18 -7.55
C LEU A 413 -1.57 -18.10 -8.86
N MET A 414 -2.26 -18.06 -10.00
CA MET A 414 -1.64 -17.96 -11.32
C MET A 414 -0.80 -16.68 -11.46
N LEU A 415 -1.30 -15.55 -10.99
CA LEU A 415 -0.57 -14.28 -11.00
C LEU A 415 0.68 -14.34 -10.11
N PHE A 416 0.62 -14.95 -8.91
CA PHE A 416 1.81 -15.16 -8.08
C PHE A 416 2.83 -16.08 -8.76
N VAL A 417 2.38 -17.19 -9.33
CA VAL A 417 3.25 -18.15 -10.04
C VAL A 417 3.93 -17.48 -11.25
N LEU A 418 3.17 -16.75 -12.06
CA LEU A 418 3.70 -15.99 -13.19
C LEU A 418 4.71 -14.93 -12.74
N GLY A 419 4.37 -14.15 -11.71
CA GLY A 419 5.25 -13.16 -11.11
C GLY A 419 6.55 -13.76 -10.59
N TYR A 420 6.49 -14.94 -9.95
CA TYR A 420 7.67 -15.68 -9.51
C TYR A 420 8.60 -16.06 -10.67
N PHE A 421 8.06 -16.63 -11.75
CA PHE A 421 8.88 -17.03 -12.90
C PHE A 421 9.50 -15.82 -13.63
N LEU A 422 8.77 -14.70 -13.72
CA LEU A 422 9.32 -13.47 -14.27
C LEU A 422 10.47 -12.95 -13.40
N LEU A 423 10.31 -12.99 -12.06
CA LEU A 423 11.34 -12.55 -11.13
C LEU A 423 12.55 -13.48 -11.08
N LYS A 424 12.36 -14.80 -11.31
CA LYS A 424 13.46 -15.79 -11.34
C LYS A 424 14.43 -15.55 -12.50
N ARG A 425 13.97 -14.91 -13.57
CA ARG A 425 14.79 -14.61 -14.76
C ARG A 425 15.65 -13.34 -14.62
N LEU A 426 15.64 -12.69 -13.45
CA LEU A 426 16.52 -11.56 -13.10
C LEU A 426 17.95 -12.03 -12.83
#